data_036278720c6f00b019dad9ed324be4ea
#
_entry.id   036278720c6f00b019dad9ed324be4ea
#
_cell.length_a   1.000
_cell.length_b   1.000
_cell.length_c   1.000
_cell.angle_alpha   90.00
_cell.angle_beta   90.00
_cell.angle_gamma   90.00
#
_symmetry.space_group_name_H-M   'P 1'
#
loop_
_entity.id
_entity.type
_entity.pdbx_description
1 polymer ?
#
loop_
_entity_poly.entity_id
_entity_poly.type
_entity_poly.pdbx_seq_one_letter_code
_entity_poly.pdbx_strand_id
1 'polypeptide(L)'
;MAVEVTCPKCGYSKQLAEDRIPPGVRWATCPRCKERFDFTLSWAGAKRQGRLPPPWERREEMGLGYGILKTARQAAFSPRAFFRHTAVEGGVREPLAFGILFGSIGLMLELFWQLLMGEGSLTSIQLDFMADYGASLVFLAAVILCPLAATLMICMTSLVVHLLLSVVGGGKNGFEATFRAICYSQAAQLWALIPYVGGLIASLWVIGVQLIGIREIHGVSYIRVLVAFFVPAVLVLAMLMTAGVSLFLLD
;
A
#
# COMPACT_ATOMS: atom_id res chain seq x y z
N MET A 1 11.69 -3.52 22.28
CA MET A 1 12.47 -4.42 21.41
C MET A 1 13.95 -4.14 21.64
N ALA A 2 14.84 -5.16 21.49
CA ALA A 2 16.28 -4.93 21.58
C ALA A 2 16.82 -4.66 20.18
N VAL A 3 17.66 -3.66 20.03
CA VAL A 3 18.29 -3.26 18.77
C VAL A 3 19.78 -3.49 18.89
N GLU A 4 20.35 -4.17 17.91
CA GLU A 4 21.78 -4.39 17.83
C GLU A 4 22.44 -3.20 17.12
N VAL A 5 23.38 -2.55 17.81
CA VAL A 5 24.16 -1.42 17.30
C VAL A 5 25.59 -1.87 17.14
N THR A 6 26.08 -1.80 15.90
CA THR A 6 27.44 -2.24 15.55
C THR A 6 28.32 -1.04 15.22
N CYS A 7 29.52 -0.98 15.81
CA CYS A 7 30.50 0.05 15.51
C CYS A 7 31.13 -0.17 14.13
N PRO A 8 31.11 0.80 13.20
CA PRO A 8 31.66 0.65 11.86
C PRO A 8 33.16 0.48 11.81
N LYS A 9 33.90 0.90 12.89
CA LYS A 9 35.36 0.86 12.91
C LYS A 9 35.92 -0.44 13.48
N CYS A 10 35.33 -0.98 14.54
CA CYS A 10 35.91 -2.14 15.24
C CYS A 10 34.97 -3.37 15.31
N GLY A 11 33.78 -3.30 14.71
CA GLY A 11 32.81 -4.39 14.67
C GLY A 11 32.18 -4.72 16.05
N TYR A 12 32.46 -3.94 17.10
CA TYR A 12 31.83 -4.17 18.41
C TYR A 12 30.32 -3.95 18.30
N SER A 13 29.55 -4.97 18.65
CA SER A 13 28.09 -4.90 18.69
C SER A 13 27.55 -4.92 20.11
N LYS A 14 26.46 -4.21 20.35
CA LYS A 14 25.73 -4.19 21.64
C LYS A 14 24.24 -4.12 21.39
N GLN A 15 23.49 -4.98 22.09
CA GLN A 15 22.04 -4.91 22.11
C GLN A 15 21.59 -3.84 23.10
N LEU A 16 20.78 -2.91 22.63
CA LEU A 16 20.17 -1.83 23.40
C LEU A 16 18.66 -1.95 23.33
N ALA A 17 17.99 -1.79 24.48
CA ALA A 17 16.54 -1.68 24.50
C ALA A 17 16.10 -0.34 23.90
N GLU A 18 15.09 -0.36 23.02
CA GLU A 18 14.61 0.82 22.28
C GLU A 18 14.15 1.97 23.20
N ASP A 19 13.60 1.62 24.37
CA ASP A 19 13.14 2.53 25.41
C ASP A 19 14.27 3.29 26.12
N ARG A 20 15.51 2.78 26.06
CA ARG A 20 16.68 3.41 26.65
C ARG A 20 17.42 4.39 25.73
N ILE A 21 16.94 4.56 24.50
CA ILE A 21 17.56 5.46 23.53
C ILE A 21 16.78 6.77 23.52
N PRO A 22 17.39 7.90 23.94
CA PRO A 22 16.72 9.18 23.91
C PRO A 22 16.27 9.57 22.51
N PRO A 23 15.09 10.17 22.32
CA PRO A 23 14.63 10.63 21.02
C PRO A 23 15.58 11.72 20.48
N GLY A 24 16.01 11.57 19.21
CA GLY A 24 16.86 12.55 18.55
C GLY A 24 18.38 12.35 18.70
N VAL A 25 18.83 11.26 19.30
CA VAL A 25 20.27 10.92 19.36
C VAL A 25 20.80 10.68 17.96
N ARG A 26 21.79 11.47 17.55
CA ARG A 26 22.45 11.39 16.25
C ARG A 26 23.82 10.72 16.32
N TRP A 27 24.52 10.85 17.45
CA TRP A 27 25.89 10.38 17.59
C TRP A 27 26.01 9.40 18.77
N ALA A 28 26.78 8.33 18.55
CA ALA A 28 27.15 7.39 19.60
C ALA A 28 28.68 7.23 19.67
N THR A 29 29.20 6.94 20.85
CA THR A 29 30.62 6.67 21.06
C THR A 29 30.79 5.18 21.39
N CYS A 30 31.63 4.49 20.64
CA CYS A 30 31.92 3.09 20.86
C CYS A 30 32.66 2.90 22.19
N PRO A 31 32.22 2.01 23.09
CA PRO A 31 32.90 1.78 24.37
C PRO A 31 34.25 1.06 24.19
N ARG A 32 34.46 0.36 23.05
CA ARG A 32 35.68 -0.41 22.79
C ARG A 32 36.79 0.41 22.15
N CYS A 33 36.49 1.13 21.06
CA CYS A 33 37.49 1.89 20.31
C CYS A 33 37.40 3.42 20.50
N LYS A 34 36.42 3.90 21.28
CA LYS A 34 36.13 5.31 21.59
C LYS A 34 35.82 6.16 20.35
N GLU A 35 35.63 5.53 19.19
CA GLU A 35 35.24 6.22 17.95
C GLU A 35 33.82 6.74 18.05
N ARG A 36 33.61 7.98 17.59
CA ARG A 36 32.31 8.62 17.49
C ARG A 36 31.75 8.36 16.08
N PHE A 37 30.58 7.72 16.00
CA PHE A 37 29.94 7.40 14.74
C PHE A 37 28.49 7.85 14.69
N ASP A 38 27.95 8.01 13.48
CA ASP A 38 26.56 8.38 13.30
C ASP A 38 25.67 7.19 13.65
N PHE A 39 24.99 7.34 14.80
CA PHE A 39 24.09 6.32 15.34
C PHE A 39 22.84 6.14 14.47
N THR A 40 22.43 7.19 13.73
CA THR A 40 21.22 7.13 12.91
C THR A 40 21.37 6.16 11.73
N LEU A 41 22.57 6.04 11.15
CA LEU A 41 22.86 5.09 10.08
C LEU A 41 22.88 3.65 10.58
N SER A 42 23.51 3.39 11.73
CA SER A 42 23.51 2.05 12.35
C SER A 42 22.13 1.65 12.87
N TRP A 43 21.38 2.60 13.43
CA TRP A 43 20.01 2.42 13.85
C TRP A 43 19.06 2.14 12.69
N ALA A 44 19.17 2.90 11.59
CA ALA A 44 18.37 2.68 10.38
C ALA A 44 18.67 1.30 9.77
N GLY A 45 19.93 0.87 9.74
CA GLY A 45 20.33 -0.45 9.30
C GLY A 45 19.79 -1.58 10.18
N ALA A 46 19.93 -1.46 11.51
CA ALA A 46 19.41 -2.44 12.46
C ALA A 46 17.86 -2.55 12.41
N LYS A 47 17.16 -1.43 12.22
CA LYS A 47 15.72 -1.41 12.05
C LYS A 47 15.27 -2.04 10.72
N ARG A 48 16.10 -1.94 9.67
CA ARG A 48 15.89 -2.65 8.39
C ARG A 48 16.16 -4.15 8.51
N GLN A 49 17.18 -4.57 9.25
CA GLN A 49 17.53 -5.98 9.45
C GLN A 49 16.46 -6.78 10.22
N GLY A 50 15.63 -6.11 11.04
CA GLY A 50 14.50 -6.76 11.74
C GLY A 50 13.23 -6.94 10.90
N ARG A 51 13.20 -6.47 9.63
CA ARG A 51 12.05 -6.59 8.74
C ARG A 51 12.22 -7.78 7.81
N LEU A 52 11.15 -8.56 7.65
CA LEU A 52 11.15 -9.79 6.85
C LEU A 52 10.27 -9.63 5.62
N PRO A 53 10.58 -10.34 4.52
CA PRO A 53 9.66 -10.44 3.41
C PRO A 53 8.33 -11.04 3.87
N PRO A 54 7.18 -10.56 3.35
CA PRO A 54 5.86 -11.11 3.65
C PRO A 54 5.76 -12.59 3.31
N PRO A 55 4.81 -13.35 3.88
CA PRO A 55 4.61 -14.77 3.58
C PRO A 55 4.41 -15.06 2.08
N TRP A 56 3.78 -14.17 1.33
CA TRP A 56 3.65 -14.24 -0.13
C TRP A 56 5.00 -14.32 -0.85
N GLU A 57 5.96 -13.50 -0.45
CA GLU A 57 7.31 -13.49 -1.05
C GLU A 57 8.14 -14.73 -0.66
N ARG A 58 7.74 -15.44 0.40
CA ARG A 58 8.35 -16.69 0.86
C ARG A 58 7.49 -17.92 0.54
N ARG A 59 6.64 -17.83 -0.49
CA ARG A 59 5.70 -18.93 -0.87
C ARG A 59 6.39 -20.20 -1.29
N GLU A 60 7.63 -20.13 -1.76
CA GLU A 60 8.42 -21.33 -2.11
C GLU A 60 8.72 -22.18 -0.88
N GLU A 61 8.93 -21.56 0.30
CA GLU A 61 9.19 -22.24 1.56
C GLU A 61 7.90 -22.72 2.25
N MET A 62 6.83 -21.93 2.13
CA MET A 62 5.61 -22.07 2.95
C MET A 62 4.42 -22.65 2.19
N GLY A 63 4.52 -22.72 0.84
CA GLY A 63 3.42 -23.08 -0.04
C GLY A 63 2.61 -21.88 -0.51
N LEU A 64 2.16 -21.93 -1.78
CA LEU A 64 1.48 -20.83 -2.46
C LEU A 64 0.19 -20.37 -1.74
N GLY A 65 -0.72 -21.30 -1.46
CA GLY A 65 -2.01 -21.00 -0.84
C GLY A 65 -1.86 -20.40 0.56
N TYR A 66 -0.98 -20.97 1.37
CA TYR A 66 -0.71 -20.46 2.72
C TYR A 66 -0.06 -19.06 2.67
N GLY A 67 0.89 -18.83 1.76
CA GLY A 67 1.52 -17.54 1.55
C GLY A 67 0.52 -16.44 1.19
N ILE A 68 -0.40 -16.71 0.24
CA ILE A 68 -1.46 -15.79 -0.17
C ILE A 68 -2.38 -15.47 1.00
N LEU A 69 -3.00 -16.50 1.61
CA LEU A 69 -4.02 -16.32 2.66
C LEU A 69 -3.44 -15.65 3.90
N LYS A 70 -2.24 -16.04 4.33
CA LYS A 70 -1.58 -15.45 5.48
C LYS A 70 -1.23 -13.99 5.25
N THR A 71 -0.68 -13.64 4.08
CA THR A 71 -0.38 -12.24 3.73
C THR A 71 -1.65 -11.42 3.66
N ALA A 72 -2.69 -11.90 2.97
CA ALA A 72 -3.98 -11.20 2.85
C ALA A 72 -4.61 -10.95 4.22
N ARG A 73 -4.67 -11.99 5.07
CA ARG A 73 -5.22 -11.87 6.43
C ARG A 73 -4.43 -10.86 7.27
N GLN A 74 -3.10 -10.93 7.24
CA GLN A 74 -2.26 -10.03 8.02
C GLN A 74 -2.35 -8.58 7.53
N ALA A 75 -2.30 -8.35 6.21
CA ALA A 75 -2.41 -7.02 5.63
C ALA A 75 -3.78 -6.39 5.88
N ALA A 76 -4.87 -7.13 5.71
CA ALA A 76 -6.23 -6.61 5.86
C ALA A 76 -6.64 -6.41 7.33
N PHE A 77 -6.29 -7.33 8.23
CA PHE A 77 -6.82 -7.34 9.61
C PHE A 77 -5.81 -6.96 10.69
N SER A 78 -4.51 -6.94 10.37
CA SER A 78 -3.44 -6.55 11.31
C SER A 78 -2.41 -5.65 10.64
N PRO A 79 -2.83 -4.57 9.94
CA PRO A 79 -1.96 -3.78 9.06
C PRO A 79 -0.79 -3.15 9.81
N ARG A 80 -0.99 -2.68 11.05
CA ARG A 80 0.10 -2.10 11.87
C ARG A 80 1.25 -3.09 12.08
N ALA A 81 0.92 -4.30 12.54
CA ALA A 81 1.92 -5.33 12.78
C ALA A 81 2.57 -5.79 11.48
N PHE A 82 1.76 -5.99 10.44
CA PHE A 82 2.22 -6.41 9.12
C PHE A 82 3.24 -5.42 8.53
N PHE A 83 2.88 -4.15 8.35
CA PHE A 83 3.76 -3.16 7.71
C PHE A 83 4.95 -2.74 8.55
N ARG A 84 4.86 -2.85 9.87
CA ARG A 84 6.00 -2.60 10.77
C ARG A 84 7.12 -3.61 10.55
N HIS A 85 6.78 -4.86 10.25
CA HIS A 85 7.73 -5.94 10.08
C HIS A 85 8.00 -6.29 8.61
N THR A 86 7.29 -5.69 7.66
CA THR A 86 7.50 -5.90 6.23
C THR A 86 8.79 -5.24 5.76
N ALA A 87 9.59 -5.99 4.98
CA ALA A 87 10.78 -5.46 4.32
C ALA A 87 10.43 -4.27 3.44
N VAL A 88 11.24 -3.21 3.49
CA VAL A 88 11.05 -1.98 2.69
C VAL A 88 11.68 -2.07 1.30
N GLU A 89 12.60 -3.01 1.14
CA GLU A 89 13.36 -3.32 -0.08
C GLU A 89 13.16 -4.80 -0.42
N GLY A 90 13.36 -5.19 -1.66
CA GLY A 90 13.20 -6.58 -2.14
C GLY A 90 12.54 -6.65 -3.52
N GLY A 91 12.38 -5.49 -4.17
CA GLY A 91 11.81 -5.37 -5.51
C GLY A 91 10.30 -5.15 -5.52
N VAL A 92 9.84 -4.68 -6.66
CA VAL A 92 8.44 -4.29 -6.89
C VAL A 92 7.59 -5.42 -7.49
N ARG A 93 8.24 -6.46 -8.04
CA ARG A 93 7.58 -7.51 -8.82
C ARG A 93 6.60 -8.33 -7.96
N GLU A 94 7.06 -8.82 -6.82
CA GLU A 94 6.26 -9.65 -5.94
C GLU A 94 5.10 -8.90 -5.28
N PRO A 95 5.32 -7.69 -4.72
CA PRO A 95 4.21 -6.86 -4.25
C PRO A 95 3.19 -6.55 -5.33
N LEU A 96 3.66 -6.22 -6.56
CA LEU A 96 2.77 -5.92 -7.69
C LEU A 96 1.90 -7.13 -8.07
N ALA A 97 2.49 -8.32 -8.16
CA ALA A 97 1.74 -9.54 -8.48
C ALA A 97 0.63 -9.81 -7.45
N PHE A 98 0.91 -9.60 -6.17
CA PHE A 98 -0.09 -9.68 -5.10
C PHE A 98 -1.17 -8.61 -5.24
N GLY A 99 -0.77 -7.37 -5.49
CA GLY A 99 -1.68 -6.23 -5.67
C GLY A 99 -2.61 -6.42 -6.88
N ILE A 100 -2.08 -6.88 -8.02
CA ILE A 100 -2.87 -7.20 -9.22
C ILE A 100 -3.87 -8.32 -8.92
N LEU A 101 -3.44 -9.38 -8.24
CA LEU A 101 -4.32 -10.50 -7.90
C LEU A 101 -5.55 -10.02 -7.13
N PHE A 102 -5.35 -9.34 -6.01
CA PHE A 102 -6.46 -8.90 -5.15
C PHE A 102 -7.23 -7.71 -5.73
N GLY A 103 -6.54 -6.77 -6.36
CA GLY A 103 -7.15 -5.62 -7.04
C GLY A 103 -8.06 -6.05 -8.19
N SER A 104 -7.61 -7.02 -9.01
CA SER A 104 -8.42 -7.56 -10.10
C SER A 104 -9.64 -8.31 -9.61
N ILE A 105 -9.47 -9.16 -8.57
CA ILE A 105 -10.59 -9.88 -7.95
C ILE A 105 -11.62 -8.88 -7.43
N GLY A 106 -11.18 -7.80 -6.75
CA GLY A 106 -12.08 -6.76 -6.26
C GLY A 106 -12.88 -6.09 -7.38
N LEU A 107 -12.21 -5.65 -8.44
CA LEU A 107 -12.86 -5.02 -9.61
C LEU A 107 -13.82 -5.99 -10.31
N MET A 108 -13.44 -7.26 -10.47
CA MET A 108 -14.32 -8.26 -11.08
C MET A 108 -15.55 -8.55 -10.22
N LEU A 109 -15.41 -8.61 -8.89
CA LEU A 109 -16.53 -8.78 -7.97
C LEU A 109 -17.47 -7.57 -8.01
N GLU A 110 -16.92 -6.36 -8.04
CA GLU A 110 -17.72 -5.14 -8.15
C GLU A 110 -18.52 -5.11 -9.46
N LEU A 111 -17.84 -5.40 -10.59
CA LEU A 111 -18.51 -5.55 -11.88
C LEU A 111 -19.58 -6.64 -11.87
N PHE A 112 -19.31 -7.79 -11.26
CA PHE A 112 -20.26 -8.89 -11.13
C PHE A 112 -21.52 -8.46 -10.37
N TRP A 113 -21.37 -7.79 -9.21
CA TRP A 113 -22.51 -7.31 -8.44
C TRP A 113 -23.31 -6.24 -9.19
N GLN A 114 -22.63 -5.29 -9.87
CA GLN A 114 -23.30 -4.28 -10.70
C GLN A 114 -24.15 -4.91 -11.80
N LEU A 115 -23.61 -5.92 -12.52
CA LEU A 115 -24.35 -6.64 -13.55
C LEU A 115 -25.52 -7.43 -12.98
N LEU A 116 -25.33 -8.09 -11.83
CA LEU A 116 -26.38 -8.93 -11.23
C LEU A 116 -27.54 -8.09 -10.66
N MET A 117 -27.24 -6.91 -10.12
CA MET A 117 -28.22 -6.06 -9.44
C MET A 117 -28.91 -5.06 -10.37
N GLY A 118 -28.38 -4.85 -11.57
CA GLY A 118 -28.92 -3.87 -12.52
C GLY A 118 -28.79 -2.42 -12.06
N GLU A 119 -27.91 -2.12 -11.13
CA GLU A 119 -27.72 -0.78 -10.55
C GLU A 119 -26.49 -0.08 -11.12
N GLY A 120 -26.65 1.19 -11.52
CA GLY A 120 -25.56 2.10 -11.88
C GLY A 120 -25.66 2.70 -13.29
N SER A 121 -25.12 3.88 -13.47
CA SER A 121 -25.06 4.58 -14.76
C SER A 121 -24.21 3.86 -15.83
N LEU A 122 -23.28 3.02 -15.42
CA LEU A 122 -22.52 2.15 -16.32
C LEU A 122 -23.30 0.91 -16.77
N THR A 123 -24.38 0.55 -16.06
CA THR A 123 -25.16 -0.65 -16.32
C THR A 123 -25.86 -0.59 -17.68
N SER A 124 -26.34 0.57 -18.10
CA SER A 124 -26.95 0.74 -19.42
C SER A 124 -25.94 0.46 -20.54
N ILE A 125 -24.77 1.07 -20.48
CA ILE A 125 -23.68 0.85 -21.46
C ILE A 125 -23.23 -0.61 -21.46
N GLN A 126 -23.11 -1.22 -20.27
CA GLN A 126 -22.71 -2.62 -20.13
C GLN A 126 -23.78 -3.57 -20.66
N LEU A 127 -25.07 -3.30 -20.40
CA LEU A 127 -26.18 -4.11 -20.89
C LEU A 127 -26.28 -4.00 -22.42
N ASP A 128 -26.13 -2.83 -23.00
CA ASP A 128 -26.11 -2.63 -24.45
C ASP A 128 -24.93 -3.39 -25.07
N PHE A 129 -23.74 -3.28 -24.47
CA PHE A 129 -22.56 -4.03 -24.90
C PHE A 129 -22.74 -5.56 -24.76
N MET A 130 -23.39 -6.03 -23.71
CA MET A 130 -23.74 -7.45 -23.56
C MET A 130 -24.78 -7.92 -24.58
N ALA A 131 -25.75 -7.09 -24.91
CA ALA A 131 -26.75 -7.39 -25.95
C ALA A 131 -26.10 -7.52 -27.32
N ASP A 132 -25.14 -6.65 -27.64
CA ASP A 132 -24.46 -6.63 -28.91
C ASP A 132 -23.41 -7.73 -29.08
N TYR A 133 -22.61 -8.00 -28.02
CA TYR A 133 -21.43 -8.85 -28.13
C TYR A 133 -21.50 -10.16 -27.32
N GLY A 134 -22.51 -10.32 -26.48
CA GLY A 134 -22.73 -11.51 -25.63
C GLY A 134 -21.92 -11.53 -24.34
N ALA A 135 -22.45 -12.23 -23.33
CA ALA A 135 -21.89 -12.30 -21.97
C ALA A 135 -20.45 -12.87 -21.93
N SER A 136 -20.12 -13.78 -22.85
CA SER A 136 -18.78 -14.38 -22.94
C SER A 136 -17.69 -13.37 -23.31
N LEU A 137 -17.99 -12.44 -24.21
CA LEU A 137 -17.03 -11.40 -24.61
C LEU A 137 -16.85 -10.36 -23.51
N VAL A 138 -17.92 -9.99 -22.81
CA VAL A 138 -17.85 -9.10 -21.63
C VAL A 138 -17.00 -9.73 -20.52
N PHE A 139 -17.18 -11.02 -20.26
CA PHE A 139 -16.37 -11.75 -19.28
C PHE A 139 -14.87 -11.77 -19.69
N LEU A 140 -14.59 -12.08 -20.98
CA LEU A 140 -13.22 -12.08 -21.48
C LEU A 140 -12.58 -10.68 -21.39
N ALA A 141 -13.33 -9.64 -21.75
CA ALA A 141 -12.88 -8.26 -21.58
C ALA A 141 -12.57 -7.92 -20.11
N ALA A 142 -13.41 -8.33 -19.16
CA ALA A 142 -13.18 -8.13 -17.74
C ALA A 142 -11.91 -8.84 -17.25
N VAL A 143 -11.67 -10.08 -17.69
CA VAL A 143 -10.45 -10.84 -17.33
C VAL A 143 -9.17 -10.12 -17.77
N ILE A 144 -9.21 -9.40 -18.89
CA ILE A 144 -8.05 -8.66 -19.43
C ILE A 144 -7.98 -7.24 -18.83
N LEU A 145 -9.11 -6.54 -18.79
CA LEU A 145 -9.14 -5.12 -18.42
C LEU A 145 -9.00 -4.89 -16.90
N CYS A 146 -9.57 -5.77 -16.06
CA CYS A 146 -9.46 -5.59 -14.62
C CYS A 146 -8.01 -5.66 -14.09
N PRO A 147 -7.16 -6.63 -14.51
CA PRO A 147 -5.75 -6.63 -14.13
C PRO A 147 -4.98 -5.40 -14.64
N LEU A 148 -5.29 -4.95 -15.86
CA LEU A 148 -4.68 -3.75 -16.43
C LEU A 148 -5.07 -2.50 -15.64
N ALA A 149 -6.36 -2.34 -15.34
CA ALA A 149 -6.88 -1.26 -14.53
C ALA A 149 -6.30 -1.28 -13.11
N ALA A 150 -6.26 -2.44 -12.46
CA ALA A 150 -5.66 -2.61 -11.14
C ALA A 150 -4.18 -2.19 -11.14
N THR A 151 -3.42 -2.62 -12.15
CA THR A 151 -2.02 -2.23 -12.31
C THR A 151 -1.85 -0.73 -12.45
N LEU A 152 -2.64 -0.11 -13.34
CA LEU A 152 -2.59 1.33 -13.56
C LEU A 152 -2.95 2.10 -12.28
N MET A 153 -4.02 1.70 -11.59
CA MET A 153 -4.45 2.33 -10.33
C MET A 153 -3.38 2.20 -9.23
N ILE A 154 -2.76 1.03 -9.07
CA ILE A 154 -1.68 0.81 -8.11
C ILE A 154 -0.49 1.71 -8.43
N CYS A 155 -0.04 1.75 -9.68
CA CYS A 155 1.10 2.56 -10.10
C CYS A 155 0.83 4.06 -9.91
N MET A 156 -0.33 4.55 -10.36
CA MET A 156 -0.70 5.96 -10.25
C MET A 156 -0.86 6.37 -8.79
N THR A 157 -1.57 5.59 -7.98
CA THR A 157 -1.73 5.88 -6.55
C THR A 157 -0.38 5.90 -5.84
N SER A 158 0.49 4.92 -6.13
CA SER A 158 1.83 4.86 -5.53
C SER A 158 2.68 6.07 -5.89
N LEU A 159 2.64 6.48 -7.15
CA LEU A 159 3.39 7.65 -7.64
C LEU A 159 2.91 8.93 -6.97
N VAL A 160 1.61 9.19 -7.03
CA VAL A 160 1.00 10.42 -6.47
C VAL A 160 1.22 10.50 -4.97
N VAL A 161 0.92 9.42 -4.24
CA VAL A 161 1.10 9.39 -2.78
C VAL A 161 2.57 9.55 -2.40
N HIS A 162 3.50 8.89 -3.12
CA HIS A 162 4.92 9.01 -2.82
C HIS A 162 5.46 10.42 -3.08
N LEU A 163 5.07 11.07 -4.20
CA LEU A 163 5.45 12.44 -4.50
C LEU A 163 5.00 13.40 -3.39
N LEU A 164 3.74 13.34 -3.01
CA LEU A 164 3.20 14.21 -1.97
C LEU A 164 3.79 13.91 -0.59
N LEU A 165 4.01 12.61 -0.29
CA LEU A 165 4.68 12.21 0.93
C LEU A 165 6.12 12.75 0.97
N SER A 166 6.81 12.78 -0.16
CA SER A 166 8.17 13.34 -0.28
C SER A 166 8.19 14.84 -0.08
N VAL A 167 7.20 15.56 -0.62
CA VAL A 167 7.03 17.02 -0.41
C VAL A 167 6.87 17.36 1.08
N VAL A 168 6.11 16.56 1.83
CA VAL A 168 5.94 16.78 3.29
C VAL A 168 7.05 16.15 4.13
N GLY A 169 8.15 15.73 3.51
CA GLY A 169 9.31 15.12 4.19
C GLY A 169 9.05 13.75 4.81
N GLY A 170 8.11 13.00 4.24
CA GLY A 170 7.68 11.68 4.73
C GLY A 170 8.21 10.47 3.98
N GLY A 171 8.75 10.63 2.78
CA GLY A 171 9.19 9.54 1.90
C GLY A 171 10.52 8.86 2.27
N LYS A 172 10.83 8.71 3.55
CA LYS A 172 12.15 8.33 4.09
C LYS A 172 12.69 6.97 3.62
N ASN A 173 11.82 6.02 3.31
CA ASN A 173 12.20 4.67 2.90
C ASN A 173 12.07 4.43 1.37
N GLY A 174 11.98 5.53 0.58
CA GLY A 174 11.94 5.47 -0.87
C GLY A 174 10.59 5.06 -1.47
N PHE A 175 10.52 5.12 -2.81
CA PHE A 175 9.31 4.80 -3.57
C PHE A 175 8.86 3.36 -3.37
N GLU A 176 9.81 2.42 -3.33
CA GLU A 176 9.52 0.99 -3.19
C GLU A 176 8.70 0.70 -1.94
N ALA A 177 9.03 1.32 -0.81
CA ALA A 177 8.28 1.16 0.43
C ALA A 177 6.82 1.62 0.30
N THR A 178 6.57 2.78 -0.35
CA THR A 178 5.22 3.26 -0.64
C THR A 178 4.48 2.29 -1.55
N PHE A 179 5.13 1.86 -2.63
CA PHE A 179 4.58 0.92 -3.60
C PHE A 179 4.17 -0.41 -2.95
N ARG A 180 5.03 -0.97 -2.10
CA ARG A 180 4.75 -2.19 -1.33
C ARG A 180 3.53 -2.02 -0.42
N ALA A 181 3.42 -0.87 0.25
CA ALA A 181 2.26 -0.58 1.09
C ALA A 181 0.96 -0.52 0.29
N ILE A 182 0.95 0.13 -0.88
CA ILE A 182 -0.20 0.22 -1.78
C ILE A 182 -0.58 -1.17 -2.33
N CYS A 183 0.40 -1.97 -2.78
CA CYS A 183 0.15 -3.30 -3.30
C CYS A 183 -0.48 -4.24 -2.27
N TYR A 184 0.11 -4.34 -1.08
CA TYR A 184 -0.41 -5.25 -0.05
C TYR A 184 -1.73 -4.78 0.57
N SER A 185 -2.05 -3.49 0.49
CA SER A 185 -3.35 -2.98 0.92
C SER A 185 -4.51 -3.49 0.07
N GLN A 186 -4.24 -3.92 -1.17
CA GLN A 186 -5.26 -4.51 -2.04
C GLN A 186 -5.89 -5.79 -1.45
N ALA A 187 -5.26 -6.42 -0.47
CA ALA A 187 -5.88 -7.52 0.29
C ALA A 187 -7.25 -7.15 0.88
N ALA A 188 -7.50 -5.88 1.15
CA ALA A 188 -8.77 -5.36 1.64
C ALA A 188 -9.91 -5.44 0.60
N GLN A 189 -9.59 -5.65 -0.68
CA GLN A 189 -10.59 -5.88 -1.72
C GLN A 189 -11.41 -7.16 -1.52
N LEU A 190 -10.98 -8.05 -0.64
CA LEU A 190 -11.80 -9.21 -0.24
C LEU A 190 -13.18 -8.83 0.32
N TRP A 191 -13.34 -7.63 0.87
CA TRP A 191 -14.65 -7.14 1.31
C TRP A 191 -15.64 -6.93 0.17
N ALA A 192 -15.17 -6.78 -1.08
CA ALA A 192 -16.03 -6.72 -2.27
C ALA A 192 -16.83 -8.00 -2.50
N LEU A 193 -16.53 -9.10 -1.79
CA LEU A 193 -17.32 -10.33 -1.81
C LEU A 193 -18.74 -10.15 -1.24
N ILE A 194 -18.97 -9.14 -0.39
CA ILE A 194 -20.26 -8.87 0.22
C ILE A 194 -21.16 -8.14 -0.80
N PRO A 195 -22.36 -8.67 -1.11
CA PRO A 195 -23.30 -8.01 -2.02
C PRO A 195 -23.69 -6.60 -1.53
N TYR A 196 -23.99 -5.71 -2.46
CA TYR A 196 -24.48 -4.34 -2.26
C TYR A 196 -23.49 -3.38 -1.58
N VAL A 197 -22.98 -3.73 -0.42
CA VAL A 197 -22.14 -2.83 0.42
C VAL A 197 -20.65 -3.15 0.35
N GLY A 198 -20.31 -4.29 -0.25
CA GLY A 198 -18.94 -4.80 -0.25
C GLY A 198 -17.94 -3.87 -0.92
N GLY A 199 -18.29 -3.27 -2.06
CA GLY A 199 -17.44 -2.32 -2.76
C GLY A 199 -17.14 -1.06 -1.93
N LEU A 200 -18.17 -0.52 -1.25
CA LEU A 200 -17.99 0.62 -0.34
C LEU A 200 -17.10 0.24 0.85
N ILE A 201 -17.36 -0.91 1.48
CA ILE A 201 -16.55 -1.38 2.61
C ILE A 201 -15.11 -1.63 2.15
N ALA A 202 -14.92 -2.28 1.00
CA ALA A 202 -13.59 -2.57 0.44
C ALA A 202 -12.80 -1.28 0.19
N SER A 203 -13.39 -0.28 -0.45
CA SER A 203 -12.74 0.99 -0.76
C SER A 203 -12.33 1.76 0.49
N LEU A 204 -13.20 1.87 1.48
CA LEU A 204 -12.89 2.50 2.77
C LEU A 204 -11.80 1.73 3.53
N TRP A 205 -11.86 0.39 3.50
CA TRP A 205 -10.87 -0.45 4.17
C TRP A 205 -9.51 -0.39 3.50
N VAL A 206 -9.45 -0.39 2.16
CA VAL A 206 -8.21 -0.18 1.40
C VAL A 206 -7.54 1.14 1.81
N ILE A 207 -8.29 2.24 1.84
CA ILE A 207 -7.77 3.54 2.27
C ILE A 207 -7.23 3.46 3.71
N GLY A 208 -7.98 2.88 4.63
CA GLY A 208 -7.55 2.69 6.01
C GLY A 208 -6.25 1.90 6.13
N VAL A 209 -6.15 0.78 5.40
CA VAL A 209 -4.94 -0.06 5.37
C VAL A 209 -3.76 0.68 4.73
N GLN A 210 -3.98 1.48 3.67
CA GLN A 210 -2.96 2.30 3.03
C GLN A 210 -2.42 3.37 3.98
N LEU A 211 -3.29 4.10 4.67
CA LEU A 211 -2.90 5.12 5.66
C LEU A 211 -2.02 4.52 6.77
N ILE A 212 -2.46 3.39 7.33
CA ILE A 212 -1.72 2.66 8.37
C ILE A 212 -0.40 2.12 7.79
N GLY A 213 -0.46 1.51 6.62
CA GLY A 213 0.69 0.88 5.96
C GLY A 213 1.80 1.87 5.66
N ILE A 214 1.46 3.00 5.05
CA ILE A 214 2.43 4.05 4.72
C ILE A 214 3.02 4.67 5.98
N ARG A 215 2.20 4.91 7.00
CA ARG A 215 2.69 5.40 8.28
C ARG A 215 3.72 4.46 8.91
N GLU A 216 3.41 3.17 9.00
CA GLU A 216 4.27 2.18 9.66
C GLU A 216 5.53 1.87 8.83
N ILE A 217 5.39 1.80 7.50
CA ILE A 217 6.52 1.45 6.63
C ILE A 217 7.55 2.59 6.56
N HIS A 218 7.10 3.86 6.55
CA HIS A 218 7.97 5.04 6.54
C HIS A 218 8.31 5.57 7.93
N GLY A 219 7.58 5.17 8.97
CA GLY A 219 7.77 5.66 10.34
C GLY A 219 7.45 7.15 10.49
N VAL A 220 6.38 7.63 9.84
CA VAL A 220 5.96 9.04 9.84
C VAL A 220 4.67 9.26 10.64
N SER A 221 4.33 10.53 10.92
CA SER A 221 3.08 10.87 11.61
C SER A 221 1.86 10.69 10.70
N TYR A 222 0.69 10.41 11.30
CA TYR A 222 -0.56 10.33 10.57
C TYR A 222 -0.88 11.60 9.77
N ILE A 223 -0.57 12.78 10.32
CA ILE A 223 -0.86 14.06 9.66
C ILE A 223 -0.17 14.14 8.30
N ARG A 224 1.11 13.74 8.18
CA ARG A 224 1.83 13.73 6.90
C ARG A 224 1.21 12.78 5.89
N VAL A 225 0.77 11.60 6.35
CA VAL A 225 0.11 10.63 5.48
C VAL A 225 -1.25 11.12 5.03
N LEU A 226 -2.05 11.69 5.94
CA LEU A 226 -3.34 12.28 5.61
C LEU A 226 -3.21 13.41 4.59
N VAL A 227 -2.25 14.32 4.77
CA VAL A 227 -1.99 15.39 3.80
C VAL A 227 -1.65 14.81 2.43
N ALA A 228 -0.78 13.79 2.35
CA ALA A 228 -0.41 13.16 1.09
C ALA A 228 -1.59 12.46 0.39
N PHE A 229 -2.59 11.97 1.12
CA PHE A 229 -3.78 11.32 0.55
C PHE A 229 -4.89 12.29 0.18
N PHE A 230 -5.18 13.26 1.04
CA PHE A 230 -6.36 14.11 0.88
C PHE A 230 -6.10 15.34 0.02
N VAL A 231 -4.87 15.85 -0.04
CA VAL A 231 -4.55 16.99 -0.92
C VAL A 231 -4.90 16.73 -2.38
N PRO A 232 -4.50 15.57 -3.00
CA PRO A 232 -4.91 15.29 -4.38
C PRO A 232 -6.41 15.17 -4.54
N ALA A 233 -7.10 14.54 -3.59
CA ALA A 233 -8.55 14.38 -3.65
C ALA A 233 -9.27 15.74 -3.61
N VAL A 234 -8.82 16.65 -2.75
CA VAL A 234 -9.35 18.01 -2.66
C VAL A 234 -9.06 18.81 -3.94
N LEU A 235 -7.85 18.68 -4.51
CA LEU A 235 -7.51 19.36 -5.77
C LEU A 235 -8.35 18.84 -6.94
N VAL A 236 -8.55 17.53 -7.06
CA VAL A 236 -9.41 16.95 -8.10
C VAL A 236 -10.84 17.41 -7.93
N LEU A 237 -11.38 17.40 -6.70
CA LEU A 237 -12.73 17.86 -6.43
C LEU A 237 -12.89 19.36 -6.78
N ALA A 238 -11.92 20.19 -6.41
CA ALA A 238 -11.93 21.61 -6.76
C ALA A 238 -11.92 21.83 -8.28
N MET A 239 -11.10 21.07 -9.02
CA MET A 239 -11.09 21.10 -10.49
C MET A 239 -12.42 20.68 -11.10
N LEU A 240 -13.04 19.61 -10.60
CA LEU A 240 -14.34 19.15 -11.09
C LEU A 240 -15.44 20.19 -10.81
N MET A 241 -15.44 20.80 -9.63
CA MET A 241 -16.39 21.85 -9.29
C MET A 241 -16.22 23.09 -10.17
N THR A 242 -14.98 23.53 -10.42
CA THR A 242 -14.73 24.68 -11.31
C THR A 242 -15.09 24.36 -12.76
N ALA A 243 -14.81 23.17 -13.26
CA ALA A 243 -15.21 22.74 -14.58
C ALA A 243 -16.75 22.67 -14.72
N GLY A 244 -17.43 22.11 -13.74
CA GLY A 244 -18.90 22.04 -13.72
C GLY A 244 -19.55 23.43 -13.71
N VAL A 245 -19.04 24.37 -12.91
CA VAL A 245 -19.52 25.75 -12.88
C VAL A 245 -19.26 26.46 -14.21
N SER A 246 -18.09 26.25 -14.82
CA SER A 246 -17.78 26.87 -16.13
C SER A 246 -18.67 26.36 -17.26
N LEU A 247 -19.00 25.06 -17.26
CA LEU A 247 -19.95 24.49 -18.23
C LEU A 247 -21.36 25.07 -18.04
N PHE A 248 -21.81 25.18 -16.78
CA PHE A 248 -23.14 25.75 -16.47
C PHE A 248 -23.26 27.25 -16.81
N LEU A 249 -22.15 28.01 -16.82
CA LEU A 249 -22.15 29.43 -17.19
C LEU A 249 -22.01 29.65 -18.71
N LEU A 250 -21.67 28.63 -19.48
CA LEU A 250 -21.54 28.69 -20.94
C LEU A 250 -22.81 28.25 -21.68
N ASP A 251 -23.74 27.57 -20.98
CA ASP A 251 -25.10 27.25 -21.43
C ASP A 251 -26.07 28.37 -21.05
#